data_f6b71c4f75c34482093f66031ad181d7
#
_entry.id   f6b71c4f75c34482093f66031ad181d7
#
_cell.length_a   1.000
_cell.length_b   1.000
_cell.length_c   1.000
_cell.angle_alpha   90.00
_cell.angle_beta   90.00
_cell.angle_gamma   90.00
#
_symmetry.space_group_name_H-M   'P 1'
#
loop_
_entity.id
_entity.type
_entity.pdbx_description
1 polymer ?
#
loop_
_entity_poly.entity_id
_entity_poly.type
_entity_poly.pdbx_seq_one_letter_code
_entity_poly.pdbx_strand_id
1 'polypeptide(L)'
;MRISNGVKMLELQVEVFGSRQELNPTLIWDDETAILIDTGTPGQLEQIRAAMNECGVSMDKLKAIILTHQDIDHIGSLPEILQESDGGIKVYAHEMDKPYIEGKLPLMKVNLDSMAWQLESLPEDERLKVVAYLLENSPKAKVDRTLADRQELPYCGGIHVIFTPGHTPGHISLYLKQSKTLVVGDAMFSVEGILRGPHPQSTPDMNTASRSLEKYLDFDIKSVICYHGGLSRDNVKDQLQELVRKA
;
A
#
# COMPACT_ATOMS: atom_id res chain seq x y z
N MET A 1 3.37 10.66 10.39
CA MET A 1 4.26 10.39 11.59
C MET A 1 5.67 9.99 11.18
N ARG A 2 6.73 10.58 11.75
CA ARG A 2 8.13 10.19 11.46
C ARG A 2 8.49 8.90 12.22
N ILE A 3 8.97 7.89 11.52
CA ILE A 3 9.32 6.57 12.09
C ILE A 3 10.78 6.52 12.50
N SER A 4 11.65 6.96 11.59
CA SER A 4 13.09 7.06 11.78
C SER A 4 13.68 8.17 10.90
N ASN A 5 15.00 8.32 10.88
CA ASN A 5 15.62 9.19 9.89
C ASN A 5 15.42 8.58 8.50
N GLY A 6 14.88 9.37 7.56
CA GLY A 6 14.60 8.91 6.20
C GLY A 6 13.36 8.01 6.04
N VAL A 7 12.48 7.90 7.07
CA VAL A 7 11.23 7.13 6.96
C VAL A 7 10.08 7.88 7.64
N LYS A 8 9.01 8.16 6.90
CA LYS A 8 7.75 8.74 7.40
C LYS A 8 6.56 7.93 6.91
N MET A 9 5.71 7.53 7.82
CA MET A 9 4.35 7.11 7.55
C MET A 9 3.52 8.37 7.28
N LEU A 10 2.90 8.48 6.12
CA LEU A 10 1.95 9.55 5.81
C LEU A 10 0.63 9.27 6.51
N GLU A 11 -0.16 10.30 6.73
CA GLU A 11 -1.47 10.24 7.41
C GLU A 11 -2.45 10.97 6.52
N LEU A 12 -2.89 10.31 5.44
CA LEU A 12 -3.78 10.89 4.44
C LEU A 12 -5.22 10.70 4.87
N GLN A 13 -5.96 11.79 4.95
CA GLN A 13 -7.37 11.76 5.33
C GLN A 13 -8.24 11.55 4.09
N VAL A 14 -9.15 10.60 4.14
CA VAL A 14 -10.12 10.33 3.08
C VAL A 14 -11.51 10.16 3.66
N GLU A 15 -12.53 10.55 2.91
CA GLU A 15 -13.92 10.28 3.22
C GLU A 15 -14.46 9.24 2.21
N VAL A 16 -14.84 8.08 2.71
CA VAL A 16 -15.37 6.97 1.91
C VAL A 16 -16.77 6.66 2.41
N PHE A 17 -17.78 6.85 1.57
CA PHE A 17 -19.21 6.62 1.91
C PHE A 17 -19.64 7.26 3.24
N GLY A 18 -19.21 8.51 3.49
CA GLY A 18 -19.54 9.27 4.70
C GLY A 18 -18.75 8.89 5.95
N SER A 19 -17.81 7.96 5.86
CA SER A 19 -16.90 7.60 6.94
C SER A 19 -15.52 8.19 6.71
N ARG A 20 -14.98 8.87 7.72
CA ARG A 20 -13.59 9.34 7.68
C ARG A 20 -12.64 8.17 7.96
N GLN A 21 -11.66 8.03 7.10
CA GLN A 21 -10.61 7.03 7.21
C GLN A 21 -9.25 7.69 7.05
N GLU A 22 -8.23 7.03 7.58
CA GLU A 22 -6.84 7.43 7.41
C GLU A 22 -6.09 6.33 6.63
N LEU A 23 -5.37 6.75 5.59
CA LEU A 23 -4.51 5.88 4.80
C LEU A 23 -3.05 6.23 5.07
N ASN A 24 -2.21 5.23 5.15
CA ASN A 24 -0.83 5.38 5.58
C ASN A 24 0.21 4.96 4.53
N PRO A 25 0.30 5.65 3.38
CA PRO A 25 1.44 5.50 2.47
C PRO A 25 2.75 5.77 3.19
N THR A 26 3.83 5.20 2.72
CA THR A 26 5.15 5.37 3.35
C THR A 26 6.09 6.14 2.43
N LEU A 27 6.65 7.24 2.92
CA LEU A 27 7.73 7.98 2.29
C LEU A 27 9.08 7.55 2.89
N ILE A 28 10.01 7.17 2.02
CA ILE A 28 11.40 6.95 2.41
C ILE A 28 12.31 7.85 1.59
N TRP A 29 13.38 8.35 2.21
CA TRP A 29 14.31 9.27 1.53
C TRP A 29 15.70 9.23 2.13
N ASP A 30 16.66 9.65 1.32
CA ASP A 30 18.02 9.99 1.69
C ASP A 30 18.38 11.38 1.14
N ASP A 31 19.66 11.73 1.08
CA ASP A 31 20.10 13.04 0.60
C ASP A 31 19.79 13.29 -0.88
N GLU A 32 19.71 12.23 -1.70
CA GLU A 32 19.59 12.32 -3.17
C GLU A 32 18.23 11.86 -3.69
N THR A 33 17.56 10.95 -2.99
CA THR A 33 16.42 10.19 -3.54
C THR A 33 15.29 10.10 -2.54
N ALA A 34 14.05 10.19 -3.03
CA ALA A 34 12.86 9.84 -2.30
C ALA A 34 12.07 8.75 -3.05
N ILE A 35 11.47 7.84 -2.30
CA ILE A 35 10.60 6.76 -2.78
C ILE A 35 9.28 6.86 -2.02
N LEU A 36 8.18 6.81 -2.74
CA LEU A 36 6.84 6.71 -2.15
C LEU A 36 6.33 5.27 -2.30
N ILE A 37 5.83 4.70 -1.22
CA ILE A 37 5.19 3.39 -1.20
C ILE A 37 3.69 3.61 -1.05
N ASP A 38 2.94 3.26 -2.11
CA ASP A 38 1.52 3.54 -2.32
C ASP A 38 1.16 5.04 -2.40
N THR A 39 -0.01 5.37 -2.96
CA THR A 39 -0.33 6.75 -3.37
C THR A 39 -1.71 7.24 -2.91
N GLY A 40 -2.37 6.53 -2.00
CA GLY A 40 -3.70 6.93 -1.54
C GLY A 40 -4.82 6.73 -2.58
N THR A 41 -5.98 7.30 -2.29
CA THR A 41 -7.11 7.38 -3.22
C THR A 41 -6.88 8.46 -4.29
N PRO A 42 -7.67 8.50 -5.37
CA PRO A 42 -7.65 9.62 -6.31
C PRO A 42 -7.82 10.98 -5.61
N GLY A 43 -7.06 12.00 -6.05
CA GLY A 43 -7.17 13.38 -5.53
C GLY A 43 -6.34 13.67 -4.27
N GLN A 44 -5.44 12.79 -3.84
CA GLN A 44 -4.63 13.02 -2.63
C GLN A 44 -3.23 13.59 -2.90
N LEU A 45 -2.92 13.98 -4.13
CA LEU A 45 -1.61 14.52 -4.51
C LEU A 45 -1.17 15.69 -3.60
N GLU A 46 -2.06 16.63 -3.29
CA GLU A 46 -1.71 17.79 -2.46
C GLU A 46 -1.44 17.40 -0.99
N GLN A 47 -2.15 16.41 -0.46
CA GLN A 47 -1.86 15.89 0.88
C GLN A 47 -0.48 15.19 0.91
N ILE A 48 -0.15 14.41 -0.12
CA ILE A 48 1.16 13.76 -0.29
C ILE A 48 2.26 14.82 -0.38
N ARG A 49 2.08 15.82 -1.22
CA ARG A 49 3.03 16.95 -1.39
C ARG A 49 3.27 17.68 -0.06
N ALA A 50 2.21 18.02 0.65
CA ALA A 50 2.30 18.68 1.96
C ALA A 50 3.08 17.82 2.96
N ALA A 51 2.76 16.52 3.04
CA ALA A 51 3.45 15.59 3.92
C ALA A 51 4.94 15.39 3.58
N MET A 52 5.31 15.42 2.29
CA MET A 52 6.72 15.42 1.84
C MET A 52 7.44 16.70 2.27
N ASN A 53 6.82 17.87 2.03
CA ASN A 53 7.40 19.18 2.37
C ASN A 53 7.65 19.32 3.88
N GLU A 54 6.80 18.78 4.73
CA GLU A 54 7.01 18.72 6.20
C GLU A 54 8.29 17.98 6.59
N CYS A 55 8.79 17.09 5.73
CA CYS A 55 10.08 16.40 5.91
C CYS A 55 11.26 17.12 5.24
N GLY A 56 11.01 18.26 4.58
CA GLY A 56 12.01 18.93 3.74
C GLY A 56 12.32 18.16 2.44
N VAL A 57 11.41 17.29 2.00
CA VAL A 57 11.55 16.49 0.79
C VAL A 57 10.67 17.09 -0.31
N SER A 58 11.26 17.65 -1.34
CA SER A 58 10.52 18.17 -2.51
C SER A 58 10.09 17.03 -3.43
N MET A 59 9.04 17.27 -4.22
CA MET A 59 8.56 16.31 -5.23
C MET A 59 9.63 15.97 -6.27
N ASP A 60 10.56 16.88 -6.58
CA ASP A 60 11.67 16.65 -7.54
C ASP A 60 12.63 15.53 -7.10
N LYS A 61 12.71 15.25 -5.79
CA LYS A 61 13.49 14.15 -5.24
C LYS A 61 12.82 12.79 -5.43
N LEU A 62 11.51 12.74 -5.74
CA LEU A 62 10.79 11.49 -5.93
C LEU A 62 11.25 10.81 -7.22
N LYS A 63 11.95 9.68 -7.08
CA LYS A 63 12.53 8.92 -8.19
C LYS A 63 11.77 7.65 -8.51
N ALA A 64 11.05 7.12 -7.52
CA ALA A 64 10.23 5.94 -7.74
C ALA A 64 9.00 5.91 -6.85
N ILE A 65 7.98 5.21 -7.33
CA ILE A 65 6.81 4.79 -6.57
C ILE A 65 6.78 3.27 -6.60
N ILE A 66 6.65 2.66 -5.43
CA ILE A 66 6.50 1.21 -5.28
C ILE A 66 5.06 0.96 -4.83
N LEU A 67 4.32 0.19 -5.61
CA LEU A 67 2.95 -0.19 -5.28
C LEU A 67 2.96 -1.55 -4.61
N THR A 68 2.35 -1.62 -3.43
CA THR A 68 2.20 -2.90 -2.73
C THR A 68 1.24 -3.82 -3.46
N HIS A 69 0.17 -3.26 -4.05
CA HIS A 69 -0.82 -3.99 -4.85
C HIS A 69 -1.71 -3.04 -5.67
N GLN A 70 -2.73 -3.58 -6.32
CA GLN A 70 -3.54 -2.90 -7.33
C GLN A 70 -4.76 -2.13 -6.81
N ASP A 71 -5.10 -2.19 -5.52
CA ASP A 71 -6.34 -1.62 -5.01
C ASP A 71 -6.39 -0.09 -5.17
N ILE A 72 -7.59 0.43 -5.38
CA ILE A 72 -7.82 1.82 -5.79
C ILE A 72 -7.30 2.85 -4.76
N ASP A 73 -7.31 2.50 -3.50
CA ASP A 73 -6.81 3.33 -2.42
C ASP A 73 -5.28 3.26 -2.24
N HIS A 74 -4.60 2.40 -2.99
CA HIS A 74 -3.13 2.31 -3.06
C HIS A 74 -2.56 2.95 -4.32
N ILE A 75 -3.30 2.89 -5.44
CA ILE A 75 -2.83 3.42 -6.73
C ILE A 75 -3.54 4.71 -7.15
N GLY A 76 -4.42 5.25 -6.31
CA GLY A 76 -5.39 6.28 -6.69
C GLY A 76 -4.79 7.56 -7.23
N SER A 77 -3.84 8.19 -6.52
CA SER A 77 -3.19 9.42 -6.97
C SER A 77 -1.97 9.19 -7.86
N LEU A 78 -1.65 7.93 -8.21
CA LEU A 78 -0.52 7.61 -9.07
C LEU A 78 -0.54 8.35 -10.42
N PRO A 79 -1.67 8.39 -11.18
CA PRO A 79 -1.72 9.11 -12.45
C PRO A 79 -1.44 10.60 -12.32
N GLU A 80 -1.97 11.24 -11.27
CA GLU A 80 -1.77 12.67 -10.99
C GLU A 80 -0.29 12.98 -10.69
N ILE A 81 0.34 12.16 -9.83
CA ILE A 81 1.76 12.30 -9.47
C ILE A 81 2.64 12.17 -10.72
N LEU A 82 2.35 11.18 -11.59
CA LEU A 82 3.13 10.95 -12.80
C LEU A 82 2.96 12.06 -13.83
N GLN A 83 1.75 12.63 -13.96
CA GLN A 83 1.46 13.72 -14.87
C GLN A 83 2.28 14.97 -14.52
N GLU A 84 2.50 15.25 -13.23
CA GLU A 84 3.30 16.40 -12.79
C GLU A 84 4.82 16.17 -12.84
N SER A 85 5.28 14.94 -12.96
CA SER A 85 6.69 14.58 -12.80
C SER A 85 7.53 14.62 -14.07
N ASP A 86 7.01 15.11 -15.20
CA ASP A 86 7.70 15.09 -16.51
C ASP A 86 8.33 13.73 -16.87
N GLY A 87 7.79 12.62 -16.36
CA GLY A 87 8.23 11.25 -16.65
C GLY A 87 9.49 10.80 -15.89
N GLY A 88 9.97 11.57 -14.92
CA GLY A 88 11.16 11.23 -14.12
C GLY A 88 10.96 10.11 -13.10
N ILE A 89 9.73 9.83 -12.70
CA ILE A 89 9.40 8.83 -11.67
C ILE A 89 9.21 7.46 -12.30
N LYS A 90 9.81 6.43 -11.68
CA LYS A 90 9.65 5.02 -12.09
C LYS A 90 8.62 4.33 -11.21
N VAL A 91 7.70 3.58 -11.83
CA VAL A 91 6.67 2.80 -11.14
C VAL A 91 7.09 1.34 -11.05
N TYR A 92 7.04 0.81 -9.83
CA TYR A 92 7.35 -0.57 -9.51
C TYR A 92 6.12 -1.27 -8.93
N ALA A 93 5.86 -2.51 -9.35
CA ALA A 93 4.82 -3.38 -8.78
C ALA A 93 5.18 -4.85 -9.06
N HIS A 94 4.50 -5.79 -8.42
CA HIS A 94 4.63 -7.19 -8.76
C HIS A 94 4.03 -7.50 -10.14
N GLU A 95 4.60 -8.47 -10.86
CA GLU A 95 4.16 -8.82 -12.22
C GLU A 95 2.68 -9.24 -12.31
N MET A 96 2.17 -9.90 -11.27
CA MET A 96 0.79 -10.38 -11.24
C MET A 96 -0.23 -9.25 -11.08
N ASP A 97 0.12 -8.13 -10.44
CA ASP A 97 -0.78 -6.98 -10.30
C ASP A 97 -0.60 -5.95 -11.44
N LYS A 98 0.50 -6.01 -12.17
CA LYS A 98 0.79 -5.10 -13.29
C LYS A 98 -0.35 -4.97 -14.31
N PRO A 99 -1.00 -6.04 -14.84
CA PRO A 99 -2.04 -5.88 -15.85
C PRO A 99 -3.26 -5.09 -15.34
N TYR A 100 -3.56 -5.15 -14.06
CA TYR A 100 -4.64 -4.41 -13.43
C TYR A 100 -4.27 -2.94 -13.26
N ILE A 101 -3.07 -2.65 -12.74
CA ILE A 101 -2.54 -1.29 -12.58
C ILE A 101 -2.43 -0.58 -13.93
N GLU A 102 -2.07 -1.29 -15.00
CA GLU A 102 -2.02 -0.73 -16.36
C GLU A 102 -3.40 -0.64 -17.04
N GLY A 103 -4.46 -1.07 -16.38
CA GLY A 103 -5.83 -1.04 -16.92
C GLY A 103 -6.07 -2.01 -18.08
N LYS A 104 -5.22 -3.03 -18.26
CA LYS A 104 -5.44 -4.13 -19.21
C LYS A 104 -6.49 -5.11 -18.71
N LEU A 105 -6.61 -5.22 -17.39
CA LEU A 105 -7.65 -5.94 -16.67
C LEU A 105 -8.34 -4.97 -15.71
N PRO A 106 -9.65 -5.16 -15.42
CA PRO A 106 -10.34 -4.36 -14.41
C PRO A 106 -9.78 -4.68 -13.02
N LEU A 107 -9.72 -3.68 -12.12
CA LEU A 107 -9.29 -3.90 -10.73
C LEU A 107 -10.13 -5.01 -10.09
N MET A 108 -9.46 -5.97 -9.45
CA MET A 108 -10.09 -7.21 -9.00
C MET A 108 -11.24 -7.00 -8.02
N LYS A 109 -11.15 -5.98 -7.18
CA LYS A 109 -12.13 -5.74 -6.11
C LYS A 109 -13.19 -4.67 -6.49
N VAL A 110 -13.14 -4.12 -7.69
CA VAL A 110 -14.16 -3.19 -8.18
C VAL A 110 -15.28 -3.99 -8.88
N ASN A 111 -16.11 -4.63 -8.08
CA ASN A 111 -17.29 -5.38 -8.52
C ASN A 111 -18.31 -5.48 -7.36
N LEU A 112 -19.55 -5.86 -7.68
CA LEU A 112 -20.64 -5.89 -6.69
C LEU A 112 -20.37 -6.83 -5.52
N ASP A 113 -19.78 -8.00 -5.78
CA ASP A 113 -19.53 -9.00 -4.72
C ASP A 113 -18.46 -8.51 -3.75
N SER A 114 -17.35 -8.03 -4.27
CA SER A 114 -16.24 -7.54 -3.45
C SER A 114 -16.58 -6.25 -2.68
N MET A 115 -17.47 -5.42 -3.23
CA MET A 115 -17.89 -4.15 -2.62
C MET A 115 -19.21 -4.28 -1.85
N ALA A 116 -19.79 -5.47 -1.74
CA ALA A 116 -21.12 -5.66 -1.16
C ALA A 116 -21.27 -5.03 0.24
N TRP A 117 -20.28 -5.22 1.10
CA TRP A 117 -20.28 -4.69 2.47
C TRP A 117 -20.13 -3.15 2.52
N GLN A 118 -19.38 -2.56 1.59
CA GLN A 118 -19.20 -1.10 1.51
C GLN A 118 -20.44 -0.40 0.97
N LEU A 119 -21.19 -1.07 0.09
CA LEU A 119 -22.35 -0.54 -0.60
C LEU A 119 -23.68 -1.00 0.03
N GLU A 120 -23.64 -1.69 1.18
CA GLU A 120 -24.81 -2.32 1.81
C GLU A 120 -25.97 -1.35 2.03
N SER A 121 -25.66 -0.09 2.40
CA SER A 121 -26.65 0.95 2.65
C SER A 121 -27.31 1.54 1.39
N LEU A 122 -26.78 1.25 0.19
CA LEU A 122 -27.28 1.81 -1.05
C LEU A 122 -28.32 0.86 -1.73
N PRO A 123 -29.33 1.41 -2.43
CA PRO A 123 -30.20 0.64 -3.32
C PRO A 123 -29.39 -0.07 -4.43
N GLU A 124 -29.91 -1.19 -4.95
CA GLU A 124 -29.21 -2.01 -5.94
C GLU A 124 -28.82 -1.24 -7.21
N ASP A 125 -29.73 -0.39 -7.72
CA ASP A 125 -29.46 0.44 -8.90
C ASP A 125 -28.36 1.49 -8.66
N GLU A 126 -28.21 1.99 -7.44
CA GLU A 126 -27.14 2.89 -7.05
C GLU A 126 -25.80 2.14 -6.89
N ARG A 127 -25.82 0.94 -6.32
CA ARG A 127 -24.62 0.07 -6.26
C ARG A 127 -24.04 -0.19 -7.64
N LEU A 128 -24.91 -0.51 -8.60
CA LEU A 128 -24.50 -0.70 -10.00
C LEU A 128 -23.85 0.54 -10.60
N LYS A 129 -24.41 1.73 -10.34
CA LYS A 129 -23.87 3.00 -10.83
C LYS A 129 -22.49 3.29 -10.21
N VAL A 130 -22.32 3.04 -8.91
CA VAL A 130 -21.05 3.23 -8.21
C VAL A 130 -19.98 2.31 -8.80
N VAL A 131 -20.26 1.03 -8.96
CA VAL A 131 -19.30 0.07 -9.54
C VAL A 131 -18.96 0.45 -10.98
N ALA A 132 -19.94 0.80 -11.80
CA ALA A 132 -19.70 1.24 -13.18
C ALA A 132 -18.82 2.50 -13.24
N TYR A 133 -19.10 3.49 -12.40
CA TYR A 133 -18.30 4.71 -12.28
C TYR A 133 -16.85 4.41 -11.89
N LEU A 134 -16.63 3.56 -10.87
CA LEU A 134 -15.29 3.18 -10.41
C LEU A 134 -14.52 2.41 -11.50
N LEU A 135 -15.17 1.53 -12.26
CA LEU A 135 -14.53 0.81 -13.35
C LEU A 135 -14.11 1.75 -14.49
N GLU A 136 -14.98 2.68 -14.85
CA GLU A 136 -14.71 3.67 -15.91
C GLU A 136 -13.59 4.64 -15.50
N ASN A 137 -13.59 5.08 -14.25
CA ASN A 137 -12.64 6.07 -13.69
C ASN A 137 -11.50 5.45 -12.87
N SER A 138 -11.27 4.14 -12.99
CA SER A 138 -10.14 3.48 -12.30
C SER A 138 -8.82 4.13 -12.65
N PRO A 139 -7.96 4.43 -11.66
CA PRO A 139 -6.63 4.96 -11.90
C PRO A 139 -5.80 3.96 -12.72
N LYS A 140 -5.03 4.46 -13.69
CA LYS A 140 -4.21 3.62 -14.57
C LYS A 140 -2.87 4.27 -14.77
N ALA A 141 -1.81 3.47 -14.65
CA ALA A 141 -0.46 3.95 -14.94
C ALA A 141 0.43 2.80 -15.45
N LYS A 142 1.42 3.17 -16.26
CA LYS A 142 2.43 2.22 -16.73
C LYS A 142 3.30 1.76 -15.58
N VAL A 143 3.50 0.46 -15.43
CA VAL A 143 4.48 -0.14 -14.53
C VAL A 143 5.80 -0.30 -15.30
N ASP A 144 6.82 0.46 -14.91
CA ASP A 144 8.13 0.46 -15.59
C ASP A 144 8.96 -0.78 -15.28
N ARG A 145 8.88 -1.29 -14.06
CA ARG A 145 9.62 -2.47 -13.61
C ARG A 145 8.78 -3.37 -12.73
N THR A 146 8.90 -4.66 -12.94
CA THR A 146 8.30 -5.66 -12.07
C THR A 146 9.25 -6.05 -10.94
N LEU A 147 8.67 -6.32 -9.77
CA LEU A 147 9.37 -6.79 -8.58
C LEU A 147 9.08 -8.28 -8.34
N ALA A 148 10.07 -8.96 -7.79
CA ALA A 148 9.98 -10.37 -7.43
C ALA A 148 10.31 -10.58 -5.94
N ASP A 149 9.91 -11.73 -5.40
CA ASP A 149 10.24 -12.14 -4.03
C ASP A 149 11.77 -12.11 -3.81
N ARG A 150 12.18 -11.63 -2.63
CA ARG A 150 13.59 -11.51 -2.21
C ARG A 150 14.44 -10.55 -3.04
N GLN A 151 13.83 -9.78 -3.93
CA GLN A 151 14.56 -8.75 -4.66
C GLN A 151 15.03 -7.64 -3.72
N GLU A 152 16.26 -7.18 -3.92
CA GLU A 152 16.85 -6.03 -3.21
C GLU A 152 16.83 -4.80 -4.11
N LEU A 153 16.38 -3.66 -3.55
CA LEU A 153 16.43 -2.37 -4.22
C LEU A 153 17.43 -1.47 -3.47
N PRO A 154 18.38 -0.83 -4.18
CA PRO A 154 19.46 -0.06 -3.57
C PRO A 154 19.04 1.36 -3.19
N TYR A 155 17.80 1.58 -2.74
CA TYR A 155 17.29 2.89 -2.35
C TYR A 155 17.30 3.06 -0.83
N CYS A 156 17.63 4.26 -0.36
CA CYS A 156 17.45 4.71 1.02
C CYS A 156 17.93 3.69 2.09
N GLY A 157 19.10 3.10 1.88
CA GLY A 157 19.69 2.12 2.80
C GLY A 157 19.25 0.67 2.58
N GLY A 158 18.58 0.38 1.48
CA GLY A 158 18.19 -0.96 1.04
C GLY A 158 16.76 -1.33 1.39
N ILE A 159 16.02 -1.80 0.39
CA ILE A 159 14.65 -2.30 0.51
C ILE A 159 14.66 -3.77 0.08
N HIS A 160 14.14 -4.65 0.93
CA HIS A 160 13.92 -6.06 0.58
C HIS A 160 12.45 -6.30 0.24
N VAL A 161 12.19 -6.85 -0.92
CA VAL A 161 10.83 -7.17 -1.39
C VAL A 161 10.41 -8.53 -0.85
N ILE A 162 9.25 -8.59 -0.23
CA ILE A 162 8.65 -9.83 0.30
C ILE A 162 7.35 -10.06 -0.48
N PHE A 163 7.26 -11.13 -1.25
CA PHE A 163 6.03 -11.50 -1.94
C PHE A 163 5.03 -12.09 -0.96
N THR A 164 3.90 -11.43 -0.76
CA THR A 164 2.89 -11.74 0.26
C THR A 164 1.49 -11.83 -0.36
N PRO A 165 1.27 -12.79 -1.29
CA PRO A 165 -0.01 -12.94 -1.98
C PRO A 165 -1.15 -13.33 -1.05
N GLY A 166 -2.38 -13.12 -1.51
CA GLY A 166 -3.64 -13.52 -0.86
C GLY A 166 -4.65 -12.39 -0.82
N HIS A 167 -4.22 -11.18 -0.42
CA HIS A 167 -5.05 -9.97 -0.52
C HIS A 167 -5.27 -9.54 -1.98
N THR A 168 -4.20 -9.55 -2.77
CA THR A 168 -4.22 -9.66 -4.22
C THR A 168 -3.21 -10.72 -4.66
N PRO A 169 -3.27 -11.22 -5.92
CA PRO A 169 -2.30 -12.18 -6.42
C PRO A 169 -0.87 -11.64 -6.44
N GLY A 170 -0.71 -10.34 -6.67
CA GLY A 170 0.58 -9.67 -6.77
C GLY A 170 0.96 -8.84 -5.54
N HIS A 171 0.28 -9.02 -4.41
CA HIS A 171 0.58 -8.26 -3.20
C HIS A 171 2.03 -8.48 -2.74
N ILE A 172 2.73 -7.40 -2.39
CA ILE A 172 4.08 -7.40 -1.81
C ILE A 172 4.13 -6.55 -0.54
N SER A 173 5.02 -6.93 0.35
CA SER A 173 5.45 -6.11 1.48
C SER A 173 6.91 -5.73 1.33
N LEU A 174 7.35 -4.69 2.01
CA LEU A 174 8.70 -4.15 1.89
C LEU A 174 9.38 -4.07 3.24
N TYR A 175 10.55 -4.67 3.38
CA TYR A 175 11.38 -4.52 4.56
C TYR A 175 12.47 -3.48 4.32
N LEU A 176 12.43 -2.39 5.09
CA LEU A 176 13.38 -1.28 5.05
C LEU A 176 14.57 -1.63 5.95
N LYS A 177 15.67 -2.05 5.34
CA LYS A 177 16.81 -2.67 6.05
C LYS A 177 17.44 -1.76 7.08
N GLN A 178 17.65 -0.47 6.75
CA GLN A 178 18.32 0.48 7.63
C GLN A 178 17.51 0.78 8.90
N SER A 179 16.20 0.98 8.76
CA SER A 179 15.29 1.31 9.87
C SER A 179 14.72 0.07 10.56
N LYS A 180 14.88 -1.13 9.96
CA LYS A 180 14.22 -2.36 10.39
C LYS A 180 12.70 -2.22 10.46
N THR A 181 12.13 -1.47 9.50
CA THR A 181 10.70 -1.21 9.40
C THR A 181 10.10 -2.09 8.33
N LEU A 182 9.02 -2.76 8.64
CA LEU A 182 8.24 -3.53 7.69
C LEU A 182 7.03 -2.69 7.24
N VAL A 183 6.87 -2.49 5.93
CA VAL A 183 5.69 -1.88 5.29
C VAL A 183 4.87 -3.02 4.70
N VAL A 184 3.67 -3.25 5.23
CA VAL A 184 2.93 -4.50 4.96
C VAL A 184 1.82 -4.35 3.92
N GLY A 185 1.54 -3.12 3.44
CA GLY A 185 0.33 -2.90 2.63
C GLY A 185 -0.89 -3.42 3.38
N ASP A 186 -1.67 -4.29 2.72
CA ASP A 186 -2.90 -4.88 3.25
C ASP A 186 -2.76 -6.35 3.68
N ALA A 187 -1.52 -6.85 3.79
CA ALA A 187 -1.29 -8.17 4.38
C ALA A 187 -1.69 -8.22 5.86
N MET A 188 -1.68 -7.08 6.54
CA MET A 188 -2.09 -6.89 7.93
C MET A 188 -2.64 -5.47 8.11
N PHE A 189 -3.46 -5.29 9.15
CA PHE A 189 -3.86 -3.97 9.62
C PHE A 189 -3.55 -3.79 11.11
N SER A 190 -3.67 -2.56 11.60
CA SER A 190 -3.41 -2.25 13.02
C SER A 190 -4.66 -1.65 13.67
N VAL A 191 -4.87 -1.98 14.93
CA VAL A 191 -5.88 -1.32 15.77
C VAL A 191 -5.18 -0.87 17.04
N GLU A 192 -5.06 0.44 17.23
CA GLU A 192 -4.38 1.03 18.40
C GLU A 192 -2.96 0.47 18.63
N GLY A 193 -2.21 0.27 17.53
CA GLY A 193 -0.85 -0.29 17.57
C GLY A 193 -0.77 -1.81 17.71
N ILE A 194 -1.91 -2.50 17.79
CA ILE A 194 -1.97 -3.96 17.86
C ILE A 194 -2.22 -4.52 16.46
N LEU A 195 -1.29 -5.37 16.00
CA LEU A 195 -1.37 -6.01 14.70
C LEU A 195 -2.53 -7.00 14.62
N ARG A 196 -3.19 -6.99 13.48
CA ARG A 196 -4.26 -7.93 13.10
C ARG A 196 -3.86 -8.57 11.77
N GLY A 197 -4.29 -9.82 11.56
CA GLY A 197 -4.08 -10.53 10.29
C GLY A 197 -4.79 -9.87 9.11
N PRO A 198 -4.81 -10.52 7.93
CA PRO A 198 -5.50 -10.00 6.77
C PRO A 198 -6.98 -9.74 7.06
N HIS A 199 -7.53 -8.66 6.48
CA HIS A 199 -8.93 -8.32 6.70
C HIS A 199 -9.85 -9.27 5.91
N PRO A 200 -10.73 -10.07 6.56
CA PRO A 200 -11.46 -11.14 5.86
C PRO A 200 -12.39 -10.67 4.74
N GLN A 201 -12.98 -9.47 4.90
CA GLN A 201 -13.94 -8.94 3.91
C GLN A 201 -13.26 -8.42 2.64
N SER A 202 -11.97 -8.10 2.70
CA SER A 202 -11.21 -7.56 1.56
C SER A 202 -10.11 -8.50 1.05
N THR A 203 -10.00 -9.72 1.61
CA THR A 203 -8.95 -10.69 1.26
C THR A 203 -9.56 -11.94 0.62
N PRO A 204 -9.52 -12.07 -0.72
CA PRO A 204 -10.14 -13.20 -1.44
C PRO A 204 -9.53 -14.55 -1.09
N ASP A 205 -8.20 -14.63 -0.87
CA ASP A 205 -7.51 -15.88 -0.50
C ASP A 205 -6.89 -15.75 0.89
N MET A 206 -7.72 -15.90 1.92
CA MET A 206 -7.31 -15.86 3.31
C MET A 206 -6.26 -16.91 3.67
N ASN A 207 -6.33 -18.12 3.08
CA ASN A 207 -5.37 -19.18 3.35
C ASN A 207 -3.97 -18.82 2.87
N THR A 208 -3.86 -18.26 1.67
CA THR A 208 -2.56 -17.80 1.12
C THR A 208 -2.08 -16.56 1.87
N ALA A 209 -2.96 -15.61 2.17
CA ALA A 209 -2.61 -14.40 2.91
C ALA A 209 -2.05 -14.73 4.31
N SER A 210 -2.72 -15.63 5.04
CA SER A 210 -2.26 -16.08 6.36
C SER A 210 -0.88 -16.73 6.31
N ARG A 211 -0.65 -17.64 5.35
CA ARG A 211 0.68 -18.27 5.16
C ARG A 211 1.76 -17.27 4.76
N SER A 212 1.39 -16.22 4.05
CA SER A 212 2.34 -15.17 3.66
C SER A 212 2.96 -14.45 4.86
N LEU A 213 2.27 -14.39 6.00
CA LEU A 213 2.77 -13.76 7.23
C LEU A 213 3.98 -14.50 7.82
N GLU A 214 4.13 -15.81 7.59
CA GLU A 214 5.25 -16.60 8.09
C GLU A 214 6.60 -16.03 7.64
N LYS A 215 6.65 -15.44 6.42
CA LYS A 215 7.86 -14.84 5.85
C LYS A 215 8.42 -13.70 6.69
N TYR A 216 7.58 -13.01 7.46
CA TYR A 216 8.04 -11.88 8.29
C TYR A 216 8.91 -12.33 9.47
N LEU A 217 8.80 -13.59 9.91
CA LEU A 217 9.61 -14.13 11.01
C LEU A 217 11.10 -14.26 10.66
N ASP A 218 11.45 -14.20 9.38
CA ASP A 218 12.84 -14.25 8.91
C ASP A 218 13.58 -12.90 9.10
N PHE A 219 12.87 -11.83 9.53
CA PHE A 219 13.42 -10.48 9.61
C PHE A 219 13.47 -9.95 11.05
N ASP A 220 14.48 -9.14 11.35
CA ASP A 220 14.59 -8.39 12.61
C ASP A 220 13.78 -7.09 12.51
N ILE A 221 12.48 -7.17 12.78
CA ILE A 221 11.52 -6.07 12.61
C ILE A 221 11.36 -5.31 13.93
N LYS A 222 11.60 -3.98 13.89
CA LYS A 222 11.40 -3.06 15.01
C LYS A 222 10.07 -2.33 14.98
N SER A 223 9.54 -2.08 13.78
CA SER A 223 8.25 -1.41 13.58
C SER A 223 7.55 -1.93 12.34
N VAL A 224 6.24 -1.90 12.35
CA VAL A 224 5.39 -2.27 11.23
C VAL A 224 4.52 -1.07 10.88
N ILE A 225 4.52 -0.67 9.62
CA ILE A 225 3.58 0.29 9.05
C ILE A 225 2.50 -0.52 8.34
N CYS A 226 1.30 -0.49 8.88
CA CYS A 226 0.10 -0.99 8.24
C CYS A 226 -0.55 0.15 7.45
N TYR A 227 -0.98 -0.13 6.23
CA TYR A 227 -1.64 0.89 5.42
C TYR A 227 -2.95 1.35 6.04
N HIS A 228 -3.70 0.44 6.65
CA HIS A 228 -4.87 0.71 7.46
C HIS A 228 -4.55 0.53 8.96
N GLY A 229 -4.81 1.60 9.75
CA GLY A 229 -4.60 1.61 11.19
C GLY A 229 -3.19 1.99 11.67
N GLY A 230 -2.26 2.22 10.74
CA GLY A 230 -1.00 2.90 11.04
C GLY A 230 0.07 2.04 11.70
N LEU A 231 0.80 2.64 12.64
CA LEU A 231 2.05 2.13 13.16
C LEU A 231 1.88 1.16 14.34
N SER A 232 2.60 0.03 14.29
CA SER A 232 2.88 -0.85 15.45
C SER A 232 4.38 -0.91 15.72
N ARG A 233 4.80 -0.74 16.98
CA ARG A 233 6.20 -0.79 17.38
C ARG A 233 6.46 -1.50 18.72
N ASP A 234 5.41 -1.78 19.47
CA ASP A 234 5.54 -2.44 20.77
C ASP A 234 5.41 -3.96 20.61
N ASN A 235 6.37 -4.70 21.13
CA ASN A 235 6.37 -6.18 21.11
C ASN A 235 6.10 -6.78 19.72
N VAL A 236 6.58 -6.14 18.65
CA VAL A 236 6.31 -6.50 17.25
C VAL A 236 6.58 -7.98 16.98
N LYS A 237 7.72 -8.49 17.48
CA LYS A 237 8.10 -9.89 17.28
C LYS A 237 7.06 -10.86 17.86
N ASP A 238 6.62 -10.61 19.09
CA ASP A 238 5.65 -11.47 19.78
C ASP A 238 4.27 -11.39 19.07
N GLN A 239 3.89 -10.19 18.64
CA GLN A 239 2.64 -9.99 17.87
C GLN A 239 2.66 -10.77 16.55
N LEU A 240 3.76 -10.72 15.78
CA LEU A 240 3.90 -11.46 14.53
C LEU A 240 3.88 -12.97 14.76
N GLN A 241 4.60 -13.47 15.78
CA GLN A 241 4.58 -14.89 16.14
C GLN A 241 3.17 -15.37 16.54
N GLU A 242 2.42 -14.54 17.26
CA GLU A 242 1.05 -14.87 17.64
C GLU A 242 0.11 -14.93 16.45
N LEU A 243 0.23 -13.97 15.49
CA LEU A 243 -0.55 -13.96 14.26
C LEU A 243 -0.30 -15.20 13.42
N VAL A 244 0.97 -15.54 13.18
CA VAL A 244 1.37 -16.74 12.41
C VAL A 244 0.87 -18.03 13.07
N ARG A 245 0.89 -18.10 14.40
CA ARG A 245 0.38 -19.30 15.13
C ARG A 245 -1.13 -19.47 15.02
N LYS A 246 -1.90 -18.38 14.81
CA LYS A 246 -3.36 -18.38 14.69
C LYS A 246 -3.84 -18.55 13.25
N ALA A 247 -2.96 -18.38 12.28
CA ALA A 247 -3.23 -18.49 10.85
C ALA A 247 -3.27 -19.95 10.41
#